data_5529fdf3449f5b2c471257e9cebe2857
#
_entry.id   5529fdf3449f5b2c471257e9cebe2857
#
_cell.length_a   1.000
_cell.length_b   1.000
_cell.length_c   1.000
_cell.angle_alpha   90.00
_cell.angle_beta   90.00
_cell.angle_gamma   90.00
#
_symmetry.space_group_name_H-M   'P 1'
#
loop_
_entity.id
_entity.type
_entity.pdbx_description
1 polymer ?
#
loop_
_entity_poly.entity_id
_entity_poly.type
_entity_poly.pdbx_seq_one_letter_code
_entity_poly.pdbx_strand_id
1 'polypeptide(L)'
;MLTLAIDTATKVCSVALCRDQEILATYDISMGMTHSEGLLPQLEQLLQRTKIAKEAIDLIAISMGPGSFTGLRIGLATAEAMAYTWKCKLHGVNTLKALAYNLPLEGMVLSPVLDAQKGNYYQALYQWQQGELVELAPLQVVNKVELVDRILATGEKALLLGECKKLAALELPTDIRIAPQALVMPKASSVALLAQQEYDPEADKQIFGLEPYYVRRSEAEELWEQRQKQQ
;
A
#
# COMPACT_ATOMS: atom_id res chain seq x y z
N MET A 1 14.55 -15.60 -4.11
CA MET A 1 14.19 -14.42 -4.94
C MET A 1 14.59 -13.15 -4.21
N LEU A 2 15.35 -12.27 -4.86
CA LEU A 2 15.76 -10.98 -4.30
C LEU A 2 14.80 -9.89 -4.81
N THR A 3 14.06 -9.29 -3.88
CA THR A 3 12.98 -8.35 -4.20
C THR A 3 13.31 -6.97 -3.64
N LEU A 4 13.28 -5.96 -4.51
CA LEU A 4 13.29 -4.55 -4.13
C LEU A 4 11.85 -4.05 -4.13
N ALA A 5 11.40 -3.48 -3.01
CA ALA A 5 10.04 -2.98 -2.90
C ALA A 5 9.99 -1.48 -2.64
N ILE A 6 8.93 -0.85 -3.14
CA ILE A 6 8.68 0.59 -3.06
C ILE A 6 7.23 0.80 -2.59
N ASP A 7 7.03 1.69 -1.62
CA ASP A 7 5.72 2.22 -1.28
C ASP A 7 5.77 3.75 -1.22
N THR A 8 4.95 4.38 -2.03
CA THR A 8 4.75 5.84 -2.11
C THR A 8 3.27 6.19 -2.05
N ALA A 9 2.43 5.24 -1.65
CA ALA A 9 0.98 5.40 -1.64
C ALA A 9 0.47 6.38 -0.56
N THR A 10 1.28 6.64 0.48
CA THR A 10 0.94 7.52 1.61
C THR A 10 1.97 8.64 1.76
N LYS A 11 1.97 9.33 2.91
CA LYS A 11 2.98 10.35 3.26
C LYS A 11 4.35 9.74 3.59
N VAL A 12 4.41 8.46 3.83
CA VAL A 12 5.66 7.73 4.06
C VAL A 12 6.22 7.31 2.71
N CYS A 13 7.50 7.60 2.48
CA CYS A 13 8.28 7.00 1.42
C CYS A 13 8.99 5.79 2.02
N SER A 14 8.62 4.60 1.60
CA SER A 14 9.17 3.35 2.11
C SER A 14 9.85 2.58 0.98
N VAL A 15 11.06 2.07 1.24
CA VAL A 15 11.77 1.17 0.35
C VAL A 15 12.35 0.01 1.15
N ALA A 16 12.33 -1.19 0.59
CA ALA A 16 12.85 -2.39 1.24
C ALA A 16 13.57 -3.30 0.26
N LEU A 17 14.55 -4.04 0.77
CA LEU A 17 15.21 -5.11 0.07
C LEU A 17 15.03 -6.39 0.87
N CYS A 18 14.45 -7.40 0.24
CA CYS A 18 14.15 -8.70 0.86
C CYS A 18 14.72 -9.83 0.01
N ARG A 19 15.26 -10.86 0.67
CA ARG A 19 15.64 -12.10 0.03
C ARG A 19 14.75 -13.21 0.58
N ASP A 20 13.88 -13.72 -0.26
CA ASP A 20 12.83 -14.62 0.16
C ASP A 20 12.05 -14.01 1.36
N GLN A 21 11.98 -14.69 2.49
CA GLN A 21 11.31 -14.18 3.70
C GLN A 21 12.20 -13.29 4.58
N GLU A 22 13.48 -13.11 4.24
CA GLU A 22 14.42 -12.31 5.02
C GLU A 22 14.41 -10.85 4.56
N ILE A 23 14.16 -9.93 5.50
CA ILE A 23 14.27 -8.49 5.27
C ILE A 23 15.74 -8.09 5.47
N LEU A 24 16.42 -7.72 4.38
CA LEU A 24 17.84 -7.33 4.43
C LEU A 24 18.02 -5.88 4.86
N ALA A 25 17.14 -4.99 4.39
CA ALA A 25 17.15 -3.57 4.78
C ALA A 25 15.79 -2.92 4.48
N THR A 26 15.44 -1.91 5.27
CA THR A 26 14.29 -1.03 5.03
C THR A 26 14.64 0.43 5.36
N TYR A 27 14.01 1.34 4.63
CA TYR A 27 13.99 2.77 4.94
C TYR A 27 12.56 3.27 4.86
N ASP A 28 12.07 3.82 5.98
CA ASP A 28 10.74 4.42 6.08
C ASP A 28 10.92 5.88 6.49
N ILE A 29 10.66 6.83 5.59
CA ILE A 29 10.85 8.25 5.86
C ILE A 29 9.52 9.00 5.74
N SER A 30 9.16 9.73 6.80
CA SER A 30 7.97 10.57 6.88
C SER A 30 8.35 12.00 7.30
N MET A 31 9.14 12.68 6.48
CA MET A 31 9.74 13.99 6.84
C MET A 31 9.28 15.16 5.95
N GLY A 32 8.09 15.09 5.38
CA GLY A 32 7.58 16.22 4.57
C GLY A 32 8.30 16.46 3.24
N MET A 33 9.28 15.63 2.90
CA MET A 33 9.87 15.62 1.55
C MET A 33 8.87 15.09 0.54
N THR A 34 8.91 15.61 -0.68
CA THR A 34 8.13 15.01 -1.75
C THR A 34 8.74 13.66 -2.14
N HIS A 35 7.90 12.71 -2.55
CA HIS A 35 8.40 11.40 -3.00
C HIS A 35 9.40 11.52 -4.15
N SER A 36 9.24 12.53 -5.01
CA SER A 36 10.17 12.80 -6.12
C SER A 36 11.58 13.19 -5.66
N GLU A 37 11.71 13.80 -4.50
CA GLU A 37 13.01 14.20 -3.94
C GLU A 37 13.65 13.09 -3.11
N GLY A 38 12.83 12.30 -2.41
CA GLY A 38 13.30 11.32 -1.41
C GLY A 38 13.52 9.92 -1.95
N LEU A 39 12.75 9.46 -2.95
CA LEU A 39 12.73 8.05 -3.36
C LEU A 39 14.07 7.55 -3.91
N LEU A 40 14.63 8.23 -4.92
CA LEU A 40 15.89 7.79 -5.55
C LEU A 40 17.08 7.81 -4.58
N PRO A 41 17.29 8.85 -3.75
CA PRO A 41 18.33 8.82 -2.71
C PRO A 41 18.19 7.67 -1.71
N GLN A 42 16.95 7.31 -1.32
CA GLN A 42 16.72 6.18 -0.42
C GLN A 42 17.09 4.84 -1.08
N LEU A 43 16.69 4.66 -2.34
CA LEU A 43 17.03 3.47 -3.13
C LEU A 43 18.54 3.32 -3.31
N GLU A 44 19.22 4.41 -3.64
CA GLU A 44 20.67 4.43 -3.77
C GLU A 44 21.36 4.04 -2.44
N GLN A 45 20.93 4.65 -1.34
CA GLN A 45 21.46 4.36 0.00
C GLN A 45 21.22 2.91 0.41
N LEU A 46 20.02 2.36 0.11
CA LEU A 46 19.67 0.97 0.39
C LEU A 46 20.64 0.01 -0.32
N LEU A 47 20.85 0.18 -1.62
CA LEU A 47 21.74 -0.66 -2.42
C LEU A 47 23.20 -0.52 -2.00
N GLN A 48 23.67 0.69 -1.74
CA GLN A 48 25.05 0.94 -1.26
C GLN A 48 25.33 0.27 0.08
N ARG A 49 24.40 0.39 1.04
CA ARG A 49 24.54 -0.19 2.39
C ARG A 49 24.50 -1.70 2.41
N THR A 50 23.63 -2.28 1.58
CA THR A 50 23.53 -3.73 1.46
C THR A 50 24.62 -4.35 0.57
N LYS A 51 25.36 -3.52 -0.18
CA LYS A 51 26.37 -3.94 -1.17
C LYS A 51 25.80 -4.90 -2.23
N ILE A 52 24.51 -4.80 -2.50
CA ILE A 52 23.82 -5.62 -3.49
C ILE A 52 23.83 -4.88 -4.83
N ALA A 53 24.31 -5.57 -5.86
CA ALA A 53 24.30 -5.06 -7.21
C ALA A 53 22.86 -5.04 -7.75
N LYS A 54 22.49 -3.99 -8.47
CA LYS A 54 21.16 -3.85 -9.06
C LYS A 54 20.79 -4.98 -10.04
N GLU A 55 21.80 -5.55 -10.69
CA GLU A 55 21.68 -6.68 -11.60
C GLU A 55 21.30 -8.00 -10.90
N ALA A 56 21.43 -8.05 -9.57
CA ALA A 56 21.03 -9.20 -8.76
C ALA A 56 19.54 -9.14 -8.34
N ILE A 57 18.85 -8.04 -8.61
CA ILE A 57 17.42 -7.90 -8.27
C ILE A 57 16.61 -8.75 -9.26
N ASP A 58 15.82 -9.68 -8.73
CA ASP A 58 14.94 -10.54 -9.52
C ASP A 58 13.58 -9.87 -9.77
N LEU A 59 13.04 -9.18 -8.75
CA LEU A 59 11.72 -8.61 -8.73
C LEU A 59 11.73 -7.20 -8.15
N ILE A 60 11.05 -6.26 -8.80
CA ILE A 60 10.63 -4.99 -8.20
C ILE A 60 9.15 -5.10 -7.82
N ALA A 61 8.84 -4.79 -6.58
CA ALA A 61 7.48 -4.76 -6.06
C ALA A 61 7.05 -3.31 -5.77
N ILE A 62 5.82 -2.96 -6.10
CA ILE A 62 5.30 -1.59 -5.96
C ILE A 62 3.88 -1.57 -5.42
N SER A 63 3.58 -0.67 -4.49
CA SER A 63 2.21 -0.39 -4.07
C SER A 63 1.42 0.26 -5.20
N MET A 64 0.33 -0.40 -5.61
CA MET A 64 -0.53 0.04 -6.72
C MET A 64 -1.74 0.85 -6.27
N GLY A 65 -1.87 1.15 -5.00
CA GLY A 65 -3.02 1.86 -4.44
C GLY A 65 -4.00 0.95 -3.70
N PRO A 66 -5.03 1.56 -3.13
CA PRO A 66 -5.37 2.98 -3.18
C PRO A 66 -4.37 3.84 -2.40
N GLY A 67 -4.35 5.15 -2.69
CA GLY A 67 -3.45 6.09 -2.02
C GLY A 67 -3.34 7.43 -2.72
N SER A 68 -2.25 8.15 -2.42
CA SER A 68 -1.92 9.42 -3.05
C SER A 68 -1.73 9.28 -4.56
N PHE A 69 -2.55 9.96 -5.36
CA PHE A 69 -2.47 9.94 -6.83
C PHE A 69 -1.07 10.29 -7.37
N THR A 70 -0.48 11.35 -6.83
CA THR A 70 0.88 11.78 -7.21
C THR A 70 1.93 10.77 -6.73
N GLY A 71 1.81 10.29 -5.49
CA GLY A 71 2.73 9.32 -4.93
C GLY A 71 2.76 8.02 -5.73
N LEU A 72 1.60 7.44 -6.02
CA LEU A 72 1.47 6.21 -6.81
C LEU A 72 2.12 6.34 -8.19
N ARG A 73 1.95 7.47 -8.88
CA ARG A 73 2.57 7.71 -10.18
C ARG A 73 4.09 7.83 -10.11
N ILE A 74 4.61 8.53 -9.08
CA ILE A 74 6.07 8.65 -8.88
C ILE A 74 6.67 7.26 -8.63
N GLY A 75 6.05 6.49 -7.72
CA GLY A 75 6.52 5.15 -7.41
C GLY A 75 6.49 4.21 -8.61
N LEU A 76 5.35 4.15 -9.31
CA LEU A 76 5.18 3.27 -10.46
C LEU A 76 6.14 3.64 -11.60
N ALA A 77 6.22 4.91 -11.99
CA ALA A 77 7.14 5.33 -13.05
C ALA A 77 8.61 5.01 -12.72
N THR A 78 9.00 5.18 -11.44
CA THR A 78 10.34 4.80 -10.97
C THR A 78 10.54 3.29 -11.04
N ALA A 79 9.59 2.50 -10.57
CA ALA A 79 9.65 1.04 -10.59
C ALA A 79 9.71 0.47 -12.01
N GLU A 80 8.90 1.00 -12.93
CA GLU A 80 8.91 0.63 -14.35
C GLU A 80 10.26 0.95 -15.02
N ALA A 81 10.78 2.16 -14.83
CA ALA A 81 12.08 2.56 -15.39
C ALA A 81 13.22 1.68 -14.89
N MET A 82 13.20 1.33 -13.57
CA MET A 82 14.19 0.45 -12.97
C MET A 82 14.04 -0.98 -13.49
N ALA A 83 12.82 -1.54 -13.51
CA ALA A 83 12.57 -2.89 -14.00
C ALA A 83 13.01 -3.04 -15.47
N TYR A 84 12.69 -2.08 -16.30
CA TYR A 84 13.10 -2.05 -17.69
C TYR A 84 14.63 -1.99 -17.87
N THR A 85 15.28 -1.10 -17.10
CA THR A 85 16.73 -0.87 -17.20
C THR A 85 17.53 -2.04 -16.62
N TRP A 86 17.09 -2.61 -15.51
CA TRP A 86 17.77 -3.72 -14.80
C TRP A 86 17.36 -5.09 -15.34
N LYS A 87 16.39 -5.11 -16.27
CA LYS A 87 15.86 -6.36 -16.89
C LYS A 87 15.32 -7.36 -15.87
N CYS A 88 14.70 -6.86 -14.81
CA CYS A 88 14.04 -7.66 -13.79
C CYS A 88 12.51 -7.56 -13.92
N LYS A 89 11.80 -8.36 -13.12
CA LYS A 89 10.34 -8.42 -13.13
C LYS A 89 9.73 -7.27 -12.32
N LEU A 90 8.47 -6.95 -12.58
CA LEU A 90 7.70 -5.93 -11.86
C LEU A 90 6.36 -6.52 -11.41
N HIS A 91 6.01 -6.35 -10.13
CA HIS A 91 4.73 -6.79 -9.59
C HIS A 91 4.10 -5.71 -8.73
N GLY A 92 2.77 -5.52 -8.91
CA GLY A 92 1.99 -4.53 -8.19
C GLY A 92 1.20 -5.16 -7.04
N VAL A 93 1.26 -4.55 -5.85
CA VAL A 93 0.59 -5.03 -4.64
C VAL A 93 -0.46 -4.02 -4.19
N ASN A 94 -1.61 -4.50 -3.70
CA ASN A 94 -2.64 -3.64 -3.12
C ASN A 94 -2.14 -3.02 -1.81
N THR A 95 -2.24 -1.67 -1.69
CA THR A 95 -1.75 -0.92 -0.53
C THR A 95 -2.47 -1.29 0.76
N LEU A 96 -3.79 -1.52 0.73
CA LEU A 96 -4.53 -1.91 1.93
C LEU A 96 -4.19 -3.33 2.37
N LYS A 97 -3.94 -4.24 1.42
CA LYS A 97 -3.47 -5.59 1.73
C LYS A 97 -2.09 -5.56 2.37
N ALA A 98 -1.16 -4.76 1.82
CA ALA A 98 0.18 -4.57 2.41
C ALA A 98 0.11 -3.97 3.82
N LEU A 99 -0.82 -3.04 4.06
CA LEU A 99 -1.05 -2.48 5.39
C LEU A 99 -1.58 -3.53 6.37
N ALA A 100 -2.54 -4.37 5.97
CA ALA A 100 -3.05 -5.49 6.79
C ALA A 100 -1.95 -6.54 7.05
N TYR A 101 -1.08 -6.77 6.08
CA TYR A 101 0.02 -7.72 6.20
C TYR A 101 1.06 -7.35 7.27
N ASN A 102 1.13 -6.08 7.68
CA ASN A 102 1.99 -5.64 8.79
C ASN A 102 1.67 -6.33 10.13
N LEU A 103 0.48 -6.91 10.28
CA LEU A 103 -0.03 -7.44 11.53
C LEU A 103 -0.56 -8.88 11.34
N PRO A 104 0.27 -9.89 11.51
CA PRO A 104 -0.16 -11.29 11.47
C PRO A 104 -0.91 -11.65 12.77
N LEU A 105 -2.13 -11.11 12.93
CA LEU A 105 -2.96 -11.28 14.12
C LEU A 105 -4.22 -12.06 13.75
N GLU A 106 -4.29 -13.32 14.19
CA GLU A 106 -5.47 -14.17 14.03
C GLU A 106 -6.59 -13.79 15.02
N GLY A 107 -7.82 -14.15 14.69
CA GLY A 107 -9.00 -13.94 15.54
C GLY A 107 -9.51 -12.50 15.60
N MET A 108 -9.05 -11.63 14.71
CA MET A 108 -9.54 -10.26 14.55
C MET A 108 -9.66 -9.90 13.07
N VAL A 109 -10.65 -9.08 12.76
CA VAL A 109 -10.75 -8.43 11.45
C VAL A 109 -9.76 -7.26 11.40
N LEU A 110 -8.92 -7.22 10.40
CA LEU A 110 -8.06 -6.09 10.08
C LEU A 110 -8.77 -5.20 9.07
N SER A 111 -8.99 -3.94 9.44
CA SER A 111 -9.64 -2.95 8.59
C SER A 111 -8.66 -1.83 8.26
N PRO A 112 -7.81 -2.02 7.23
CA PRO A 112 -6.96 -0.95 6.73
C PRO A 112 -7.80 0.14 6.09
N VAL A 113 -7.46 1.40 6.41
CA VAL A 113 -8.15 2.59 5.89
C VAL A 113 -7.15 3.66 5.46
N LEU A 114 -7.43 4.29 4.31
CA LEU A 114 -6.71 5.48 3.84
C LEU A 114 -7.71 6.58 3.52
N ASP A 115 -7.30 7.85 3.68
CA ASP A 115 -8.16 9.01 3.42
C ASP A 115 -8.47 9.11 1.92
N ALA A 116 -9.74 8.92 1.54
CA ALA A 116 -10.25 9.12 0.20
C ALA A 116 -10.76 10.56 -0.02
N GLN A 117 -10.43 11.48 0.89
CA GLN A 117 -10.86 12.88 0.92
C GLN A 117 -12.38 13.11 1.09
N LYS A 118 -12.77 14.36 1.32
CA LYS A 118 -14.17 14.77 1.48
C LYS A 118 -14.94 13.94 2.52
N GLY A 119 -14.25 13.43 3.55
CA GLY A 119 -14.86 12.63 4.63
C GLY A 119 -15.06 11.16 4.32
N ASN A 120 -14.57 10.68 3.17
CA ASN A 120 -14.59 9.27 2.79
C ASN A 120 -13.25 8.60 3.03
N TYR A 121 -13.29 7.27 3.06
CA TYR A 121 -12.14 6.39 3.28
C TYR A 121 -12.12 5.27 2.24
N TYR A 122 -10.94 4.92 1.78
CA TYR A 122 -10.71 3.61 1.16
C TYR A 122 -10.65 2.58 2.27
N GLN A 123 -11.46 1.53 2.20
CA GLN A 123 -11.51 0.45 3.18
C GLN A 123 -11.61 -0.90 2.49
N ALA A 124 -10.89 -1.88 3.00
CA ALA A 124 -11.10 -3.30 2.77
C ALA A 124 -11.09 -4.02 4.13
N LEU A 125 -11.56 -5.25 4.18
CA LEU A 125 -11.52 -6.08 5.39
C LEU A 125 -10.73 -7.34 5.11
N TYR A 126 -9.80 -7.64 6.01
CA TYR A 126 -8.94 -8.82 5.95
C TYR A 126 -8.95 -9.57 7.28
N GLN A 127 -8.57 -10.83 7.24
CA GLN A 127 -8.35 -11.64 8.43
C GLN A 127 -7.22 -12.64 8.17
N TRP A 128 -6.37 -12.84 9.16
CA TRP A 128 -5.41 -13.92 9.14
C TRP A 128 -6.10 -15.23 9.50
N GLN A 129 -5.99 -16.22 8.64
CA GLN A 129 -6.58 -17.55 8.79
C GLN A 129 -5.53 -18.58 8.40
N GLN A 130 -5.10 -19.41 9.36
CA GLN A 130 -4.12 -20.49 9.13
C GLN A 130 -2.80 -19.99 8.50
N GLY A 131 -2.36 -18.79 8.89
CA GLY A 131 -1.12 -18.19 8.39
C GLY A 131 -1.25 -17.45 7.04
N GLU A 132 -2.45 -17.37 6.46
CA GLU A 132 -2.73 -16.64 5.21
C GLU A 132 -3.60 -15.41 5.47
N LEU A 133 -3.35 -14.33 4.74
CA LEU A 133 -4.17 -13.11 4.80
C LEU A 133 -5.32 -13.20 3.80
N VAL A 134 -6.52 -13.47 4.31
CA VAL A 134 -7.75 -13.63 3.53
C VAL A 134 -8.51 -12.31 3.44
N GLU A 135 -8.99 -11.95 2.25
CA GLU A 135 -9.89 -10.81 2.06
C GLU A 135 -11.32 -11.22 2.43
N LEU A 136 -11.92 -10.56 3.43
CA LEU A 136 -13.30 -10.76 3.85
C LEU A 136 -14.28 -9.86 3.08
N ALA A 137 -13.86 -8.62 2.79
CA ALA A 137 -14.65 -7.68 2.02
C ALA A 137 -13.74 -6.81 1.14
N PRO A 138 -14.09 -6.64 -0.14
CA PRO A 138 -13.25 -5.95 -1.11
C PRO A 138 -13.15 -4.45 -0.81
N LEU A 139 -12.13 -3.84 -1.42
CA LEU A 139 -11.92 -2.41 -1.41
C LEU A 139 -13.17 -1.63 -1.86
N GLN A 140 -13.58 -0.68 -1.02
CA GLN A 140 -14.65 0.28 -1.31
C GLN A 140 -14.28 1.66 -0.80
N VAL A 141 -14.91 2.68 -1.40
CA VAL A 141 -14.94 4.05 -0.85
C VAL A 141 -16.17 4.17 0.02
N VAL A 142 -15.98 4.44 1.29
CA VAL A 142 -17.05 4.47 2.30
C VAL A 142 -16.96 5.74 3.14
N ASN A 143 -18.09 6.22 3.64
CA ASN A 143 -18.09 7.24 4.68
C ASN A 143 -17.86 6.62 6.06
N LYS A 144 -17.82 7.45 7.11
CA LYS A 144 -17.52 6.98 8.47
C LYS A 144 -18.54 6.00 9.03
N VAL A 145 -19.82 6.18 8.71
CA VAL A 145 -20.91 5.31 9.21
C VAL A 145 -20.83 3.96 8.51
N GLU A 146 -20.79 3.97 7.19
CA GLU A 146 -20.63 2.76 6.38
C GLU A 146 -19.37 1.96 6.74
N LEU A 147 -18.26 2.67 7.06
CA LEU A 147 -17.01 2.04 7.51
C LEU A 147 -17.22 1.19 8.76
N VAL A 148 -17.91 1.75 9.76
CA VAL A 148 -18.23 1.05 11.02
C VAL A 148 -19.23 -0.07 10.76
N ASP A 149 -20.29 0.17 10.01
CA ASP A 149 -21.33 -0.82 9.71
C ASP A 149 -20.75 -2.05 9.00
N ARG A 150 -19.83 -1.86 8.06
CA ARG A 150 -19.14 -2.97 7.38
C ARG A 150 -18.33 -3.84 8.34
N ILE A 151 -17.68 -3.22 9.33
CA ILE A 151 -16.95 -3.97 10.35
C ILE A 151 -17.92 -4.74 11.25
N LEU A 152 -18.96 -4.08 11.75
CA LEU A 152 -19.96 -4.70 12.63
C LEU A 152 -20.69 -5.85 11.95
N ALA A 153 -20.91 -5.77 10.65
CA ALA A 153 -21.53 -6.84 9.87
C ALA A 153 -20.73 -8.15 9.88
N THR A 154 -19.44 -8.12 10.20
CA THR A 154 -18.62 -9.33 10.36
C THR A 154 -18.93 -10.10 11.64
N GLY A 155 -19.49 -9.45 12.67
CA GLY A 155 -19.71 -10.02 13.98
C GLY A 155 -18.44 -10.25 14.80
N GLU A 156 -17.29 -9.80 14.32
CA GLU A 156 -15.97 -10.06 14.89
C GLU A 156 -15.37 -8.77 15.50
N LYS A 157 -14.41 -8.94 16.40
CA LYS A 157 -13.58 -7.83 16.88
C LYS A 157 -12.66 -7.36 15.75
N ALA A 158 -12.47 -6.04 15.66
CA ALA A 158 -11.71 -5.46 14.59
C ALA A 158 -10.63 -4.48 15.04
N LEU A 159 -9.60 -4.37 14.21
CA LEU A 159 -8.51 -3.42 14.37
C LEU A 159 -8.43 -2.52 13.13
N LEU A 160 -8.63 -1.21 13.33
CA LEU A 160 -8.44 -0.19 12.30
C LEU A 160 -6.94 0.11 12.15
N LEU A 161 -6.47 0.13 10.91
CA LEU A 161 -5.08 0.40 10.51
C LEU A 161 -5.04 1.58 9.54
N GLY A 162 -3.91 2.29 9.48
CA GLY A 162 -3.71 3.35 8.47
C GLY A 162 -4.14 4.74 8.94
N GLU A 163 -4.77 5.50 8.09
CA GLU A 163 -5.08 6.92 8.35
C GLU A 163 -6.30 7.12 9.25
N CYS A 164 -6.25 6.55 10.46
CA CYS A 164 -7.35 6.56 11.44
C CYS A 164 -7.45 7.84 12.28
N LYS A 165 -6.59 8.84 12.09
CA LYS A 165 -6.52 10.02 12.98
C LYS A 165 -7.86 10.73 13.14
N LYS A 166 -8.63 10.89 12.06
CA LYS A 166 -9.95 11.50 12.09
C LYS A 166 -11.03 10.57 12.68
N LEU A 167 -10.80 9.25 12.67
CA LEU A 167 -11.69 8.26 13.25
C LEU A 167 -11.48 8.13 14.76
N ALA A 168 -10.26 8.38 15.25
CA ALA A 168 -9.93 8.33 16.67
C ALA A 168 -10.69 9.37 17.53
N ALA A 169 -11.24 10.41 16.89
CA ALA A 169 -12.08 11.41 17.55
C ALA A 169 -13.56 10.98 17.68
N LEU A 170 -13.93 9.79 17.19
CA LEU A 170 -15.28 9.24 17.25
C LEU A 170 -15.38 8.27 18.43
N GLU A 171 -16.58 8.17 19.01
CA GLU A 171 -16.95 7.06 19.89
C GLU A 171 -17.13 5.80 19.04
N LEU A 172 -16.08 5.00 18.96
CA LEU A 172 -16.11 3.71 18.25
C LEU A 172 -16.78 2.65 19.14
N PRO A 173 -17.51 1.68 18.55
CA PRO A 173 -17.99 0.51 19.28
C PRO A 173 -16.85 -0.23 20.00
N THR A 174 -17.14 -0.87 21.13
CA THR A 174 -16.15 -1.53 22.01
C THR A 174 -15.33 -2.61 21.31
N ASP A 175 -15.90 -3.23 20.27
CA ASP A 175 -15.28 -4.28 19.48
C ASP A 175 -14.36 -3.75 18.37
N ILE A 176 -14.32 -2.43 18.17
CA ILE A 176 -13.47 -1.78 17.17
C ILE A 176 -12.37 -0.99 17.89
N ARG A 177 -11.12 -1.34 17.62
CA ARG A 177 -9.94 -0.64 18.17
C ARG A 177 -9.11 -0.04 17.05
N ILE A 178 -8.31 0.98 17.37
CA ILE A 178 -7.34 1.58 16.48
C ILE A 178 -5.96 1.04 16.84
N ALA A 179 -5.21 0.61 15.82
CA ALA A 179 -3.85 0.14 16.00
C ALA A 179 -2.91 1.26 16.48
N PRO A 180 -1.85 0.93 17.24
CA PRO A 180 -0.80 1.88 17.59
C PRO A 180 -0.19 2.54 16.36
N GLN A 181 0.18 3.83 16.48
CA GLN A 181 0.73 4.65 15.38
C GLN A 181 1.91 4.00 14.65
N ALA A 182 2.75 3.23 15.33
CA ALA A 182 3.89 2.53 14.73
C ALA A 182 3.50 1.47 13.69
N LEU A 183 2.25 1.03 13.67
CA LEU A 183 1.75 -0.08 12.85
C LEU A 183 0.79 0.38 11.75
N VAL A 184 0.54 1.70 11.65
CA VAL A 184 -0.55 2.23 10.81
C VAL A 184 -0.13 2.66 9.41
N MET A 185 1.14 2.52 9.05
CA MET A 185 1.60 2.93 7.72
C MET A 185 2.02 1.73 6.89
N PRO A 186 1.75 1.72 5.58
CA PRO A 186 2.27 0.70 4.68
C PRO A 186 3.79 0.64 4.75
N LYS A 187 4.34 -0.56 4.63
CA LYS A 187 5.78 -0.81 4.64
C LYS A 187 6.19 -1.52 3.36
N ALA A 188 7.24 -1.03 2.73
CA ALA A 188 7.77 -1.68 1.53
C ALA A 188 8.21 -3.14 1.80
N SER A 189 8.62 -3.48 3.03
CA SER A 189 8.89 -4.87 3.40
C SER A 189 7.66 -5.78 3.25
N SER A 190 6.48 -5.31 3.67
CA SER A 190 5.23 -6.07 3.48
C SER A 190 4.83 -6.16 2.01
N VAL A 191 5.08 -5.09 1.24
CA VAL A 191 4.91 -5.10 -0.22
C VAL A 191 5.83 -6.15 -0.87
N ALA A 192 7.11 -6.25 -0.44
CA ALA A 192 8.04 -7.24 -0.96
C ALA A 192 7.57 -8.68 -0.68
N LEU A 193 7.19 -8.96 0.57
CA LEU A 193 6.78 -10.30 0.99
C LEU A 193 5.48 -10.74 0.30
N LEU A 194 4.50 -9.85 0.18
CA LEU A 194 3.27 -10.13 -0.56
C LEU A 194 3.55 -10.33 -2.06
N ALA A 195 4.39 -9.47 -2.67
CA ALA A 195 4.74 -9.63 -4.07
C ALA A 195 5.37 -10.99 -4.37
N GLN A 196 6.23 -11.49 -3.47
CA GLN A 196 6.83 -12.82 -3.62
C GLN A 196 5.81 -13.96 -3.55
N GLN A 197 4.74 -13.78 -2.78
CA GLN A 197 3.64 -14.76 -2.68
C GLN A 197 2.69 -14.69 -3.88
N GLU A 198 2.44 -13.49 -4.40
CA GLU A 198 1.44 -13.22 -5.44
C GLU A 198 2.03 -13.29 -6.86
N TYR A 199 3.35 -13.18 -6.99
CA TYR A 199 3.99 -13.15 -8.30
C TYR A 199 3.89 -14.51 -9.00
N ASP A 200 3.25 -14.49 -10.15
CA ASP A 200 3.15 -15.63 -11.06
C ASP A 200 3.99 -15.35 -12.30
N PRO A 201 5.09 -16.09 -12.52
CA PRO A 201 5.93 -15.94 -13.72
C PRO A 201 5.20 -16.17 -15.03
N GLU A 202 4.13 -17.00 -15.04
CA GLU A 202 3.37 -17.33 -16.25
C GLU A 202 2.31 -16.25 -16.57
N ALA A 203 1.83 -15.55 -15.54
CA ALA A 203 0.92 -14.41 -15.70
C ALA A 203 1.67 -13.06 -15.86
N ASP A 204 2.96 -13.10 -16.15
CA ASP A 204 3.85 -11.94 -16.22
C ASP A 204 3.35 -10.88 -17.20
N LYS A 205 2.92 -9.75 -16.65
CA LYS A 205 2.47 -8.60 -17.43
C LYS A 205 3.67 -7.85 -17.98
N GLN A 206 3.48 -7.21 -19.14
CA GLN A 206 4.49 -6.28 -19.65
C GLN A 206 4.77 -5.20 -18.58
N ILE A 207 6.04 -4.83 -18.41
CA ILE A 207 6.50 -3.85 -17.41
C ILE A 207 5.65 -2.57 -17.43
N PHE A 208 5.29 -2.05 -18.60
CA PHE A 208 4.49 -0.84 -18.78
C PHE A 208 2.97 -1.12 -18.86
N GLY A 209 2.52 -2.27 -18.42
CA GLY A 209 1.10 -2.66 -18.42
C GLY A 209 0.41 -2.57 -17.08
N LEU A 210 1.10 -2.10 -16.04
CA LEU A 210 0.52 -1.92 -14.72
C LEU A 210 -0.19 -0.55 -14.63
N GLU A 211 -1.43 -0.57 -14.12
CA GLU A 211 -2.20 0.64 -13.87
C GLU A 211 -2.53 0.73 -12.38
N PRO A 212 -2.28 1.88 -11.71
CA PRO A 212 -2.67 2.05 -10.32
C PRO A 212 -4.18 1.89 -10.12
N TYR A 213 -4.59 1.39 -8.96
CA TYR A 213 -6.00 1.29 -8.58
C TYR A 213 -6.57 2.69 -8.30
N TYR A 214 -7.00 3.38 -9.36
CA TYR A 214 -7.69 4.66 -9.27
C TYR A 214 -9.17 4.41 -8.92
N VAL A 215 -9.43 4.10 -7.66
CA VAL A 215 -10.81 3.86 -7.16
C VAL A 215 -11.62 5.16 -7.18
N ARG A 216 -10.94 6.31 -7.09
CA ARG A 216 -11.51 7.63 -7.23
C ARG A 216 -10.78 8.40 -8.32
N ARG A 217 -11.53 9.19 -9.09
CA ARG A 217 -10.96 10.11 -10.08
C ARG A 217 -10.10 11.19 -9.41
N SER A 218 -9.14 11.72 -10.13
CA SER A 218 -8.34 12.83 -9.64
C SER A 218 -9.20 14.06 -9.41
N GLU A 219 -8.82 14.93 -8.47
CA GLU A 219 -9.52 16.19 -8.22
C GLU A 219 -9.62 17.07 -9.48
N ALA A 220 -8.58 17.00 -10.35
CA ALA A 220 -8.58 17.71 -11.62
C ALA A 220 -9.65 17.20 -12.60
N GLU A 221 -9.87 15.89 -12.66
CA GLU A 221 -10.93 15.28 -13.48
C GLU A 221 -12.33 15.60 -12.93
N GLU A 222 -12.50 15.56 -11.60
CA GLU A 222 -13.76 15.95 -10.95
C GLU A 222 -14.11 17.43 -11.24
N LEU A 223 -13.14 18.34 -11.12
CA LEU A 223 -13.31 19.77 -11.42
C LEU A 223 -13.60 20.02 -12.90
N TRP A 224 -12.94 19.28 -13.77
CA TRP A 224 -13.18 19.39 -15.22
C TRP A 224 -14.60 18.96 -15.57
N GLU A 225 -15.11 17.84 -15.06
CA GLU A 225 -16.48 17.40 -15.27
C GLU A 225 -17.52 18.38 -14.71
N GLN A 226 -17.25 18.97 -13.52
CA GLN A 226 -18.15 19.99 -12.95
C GLN A 226 -18.25 21.23 -13.87
N ARG A 227 -17.13 21.65 -14.47
CA ARG A 227 -17.13 22.77 -15.44
C ARG A 227 -17.88 22.43 -16.72
N GLN A 228 -17.78 21.20 -17.21
CA GLN A 228 -18.51 20.76 -18.40
C GLN A 228 -20.03 20.69 -18.17
N LYS A 229 -20.49 20.36 -16.96
CA LYS A 229 -21.92 20.32 -16.59
C LYS A 229 -22.54 21.70 -16.35
N GLN A 230 -21.74 22.76 -16.25
CA GLN A 230 -22.17 24.14 -16.06
C GLN A 230 -22.21 24.95 -17.36
N GLN A 231 -21.75 24.37 -18.47
CA GLN A 231 -21.88 24.91 -19.84
C GLN A 231 -23.06 24.27 -20.57
#